data_44999696f1b54193a4c502349736897b
#
_entry.id   44999696f1b54193a4c502349736897b
#
_cell.length_a   1.000
_cell.length_b   1.000
_cell.length_c   1.000
_cell.angle_alpha   90.00
_cell.angle_beta   90.00
_cell.angle_gamma   90.00
#
_symmetry.space_group_name_H-M   'P 1'
#
loop_
_entity.id
_entity.type
_entity.pdbx_description
1 polymer ?
#
loop_
_entity_poly.entity_id
_entity_poly.type
_entity_poly.pdbx_seq_one_letter_code
_entity_poly.pdbx_strand_id
1 'polypeptide(L)'
;MALTAQPPQHSDFLSFQKSFRRVSEAFENKEMLLKEAFEAKGLAWPAKYMYIRSFKHDSQLEVWVKQDAKEKFKLFKSYKVCALAGSLGPKRFEGDYQVPEGCYYLNEFKPNSQYTLALGVSYPNASDRVRSDSLRPGSDIYIHGSCVTVGCIPLTDEPIKELYVLASTVKHQGQDFIPIHVFPIKFNQLASKEKLEKYLDQNPEYRQTAQTLEKVYYYFNEKRNLPIILIGKKGDYMMAQPYSIPIKPPPPPTFKENTEPRKRATKTLKIADGEFFSSVYKQPVFPGGLSAFQAFIDGLANDLAEFMPDDKTRLFIQVDFVIDKGGNVVNTTVASNANNEMNNLIIERFEAMPKWSPALRPDLPVPMKLLQTIMVDARPKAAPKPPPTDEYEQ
;
A
#
# COMPACT_ATOMS: atom_id res chain seq x y z
N MET A 1 -14.80 42.90 16.40
CA MET A 1 -15.28 41.75 15.59
C MET A 1 -14.08 40.86 15.36
N ALA A 2 -14.02 39.73 16.07
CA ALA A 2 -12.96 38.75 15.85
C ALA A 2 -13.37 37.87 14.68
N LEU A 3 -12.58 37.89 13.59
CA LEU A 3 -12.72 36.90 12.52
C LEU A 3 -12.25 35.56 13.08
N THR A 4 -13.22 34.69 13.34
CA THR A 4 -12.95 33.27 13.56
C THR A 4 -12.52 32.69 12.22
N ALA A 5 -11.23 32.41 12.07
CA ALA A 5 -10.72 31.62 10.96
C ALA A 5 -11.40 30.24 10.99
N GLN A 6 -12.23 29.93 9.99
CA GLN A 6 -12.74 28.59 9.80
C GLN A 6 -11.53 27.65 9.56
N PRO A 7 -11.52 26.46 10.18
CA PRO A 7 -10.50 25.47 9.86
C PRO A 7 -10.60 25.14 8.35
N PRO A 8 -9.47 24.88 7.68
CA PRO A 8 -9.48 24.60 6.25
C PRO A 8 -10.41 23.42 5.98
N GLN A 9 -11.42 23.63 5.13
CA GLN A 9 -12.28 22.57 4.63
C GLN A 9 -11.38 21.47 4.07
N HIS A 10 -11.69 20.21 4.42
CA HIS A 10 -10.96 19.03 3.96
C HIS A 10 -10.72 19.12 2.47
N SER A 11 -9.49 19.37 2.09
CA SER A 11 -9.06 19.30 0.71
C SER A 11 -9.26 17.86 0.22
N ASP A 12 -9.88 17.68 -0.92
CA ASP A 12 -9.93 16.37 -1.56
C ASP A 12 -8.51 15.81 -1.77
N PHE A 13 -8.40 14.52 -2.02
CA PHE A 13 -7.10 13.84 -2.19
C PHE A 13 -6.15 14.58 -3.14
N LEU A 14 -6.67 15.05 -4.28
CA LEU A 14 -5.85 15.68 -5.31
C LEU A 14 -5.34 17.06 -4.84
N SER A 15 -6.19 17.86 -4.21
CA SER A 15 -5.81 19.15 -3.62
C SER A 15 -4.77 18.97 -2.52
N PHE A 16 -4.92 17.93 -1.69
CA PHE A 16 -3.89 17.58 -0.71
C PHE A 16 -2.56 17.23 -1.37
N GLN A 17 -2.57 16.37 -2.40
CA GLN A 17 -1.34 16.04 -3.13
C GLN A 17 -0.69 17.27 -3.77
N LYS A 18 -1.47 18.15 -4.40
CA LYS A 18 -0.97 19.40 -5.00
C LYS A 18 -0.48 20.43 -3.98
N SER A 19 -0.79 20.30 -2.70
CA SER A 19 -0.23 21.16 -1.65
C SER A 19 1.29 20.96 -1.45
N PHE A 20 1.82 19.82 -1.90
CA PHE A 20 3.26 19.58 -1.90
C PHE A 20 3.90 20.18 -3.15
N ARG A 21 4.90 21.03 -2.97
CA ARG A 21 5.56 21.77 -4.05
C ARG A 21 5.99 20.87 -5.21
N ARG A 22 6.65 19.73 -4.94
CA ARG A 22 7.12 18.81 -5.98
C ARG A 22 5.98 18.22 -6.81
N VAL A 23 4.83 17.99 -6.17
CA VAL A 23 3.63 17.47 -6.85
C VAL A 23 2.98 18.58 -7.67
N SER A 24 2.86 19.81 -7.13
CA SER A 24 2.36 20.97 -7.90
C SER A 24 3.18 21.18 -9.16
N GLU A 25 4.51 21.24 -9.04
CA GLU A 25 5.43 21.37 -10.17
C GLU A 25 5.28 20.20 -11.17
N ALA A 26 5.06 18.97 -10.69
CA ALA A 26 4.82 17.82 -11.56
C ALA A 26 3.50 17.97 -12.34
N PHE A 27 2.42 18.44 -11.71
CA PHE A 27 1.15 18.71 -12.39
C PHE A 27 1.29 19.83 -13.43
N GLU A 28 1.91 20.95 -13.08
CA GLU A 28 2.16 22.06 -13.98
C GLU A 28 2.91 21.62 -15.27
N ASN A 29 3.92 20.77 -15.10
CA ASN A 29 4.78 20.33 -16.20
C ASN A 29 4.22 19.13 -16.99
N LYS A 30 3.35 18.30 -16.41
CA LYS A 30 2.96 17.01 -17.01
C LYS A 30 1.49 16.88 -17.35
N GLU A 31 0.59 17.62 -16.70
CA GLU A 31 -0.85 17.40 -16.90
C GLU A 31 -1.28 17.68 -18.34
N MET A 32 -0.80 18.78 -18.94
CA MET A 32 -1.11 19.11 -20.33
C MET A 32 -0.54 18.08 -21.30
N LEU A 33 0.73 17.71 -21.13
CA LEU A 33 1.39 16.70 -21.96
C LEU A 33 0.69 15.33 -21.88
N LEU A 34 0.18 14.98 -20.71
CA LEU A 34 -0.60 13.76 -20.52
C LEU A 34 -1.94 13.85 -21.26
N LYS A 35 -2.66 14.98 -21.18
CA LYS A 35 -3.90 15.20 -21.94
C LYS A 35 -3.68 15.04 -23.45
N GLU A 36 -2.68 15.68 -23.99
CA GLU A 36 -2.30 15.58 -25.41
C GLU A 36 -1.94 14.13 -25.80
N ALA A 37 -1.17 13.43 -24.95
CA ALA A 37 -0.80 12.04 -25.18
C ALA A 37 -2.01 11.09 -25.11
N PHE A 38 -3.00 11.36 -24.28
CA PHE A 38 -4.27 10.63 -24.23
C PHE A 38 -5.08 10.88 -25.49
N GLU A 39 -5.25 12.13 -25.90
CA GLU A 39 -5.97 12.52 -27.11
C GLU A 39 -5.35 11.89 -28.35
N ALA A 40 -4.04 11.96 -28.51
CA ALA A 40 -3.30 11.35 -29.63
C ALA A 40 -3.52 9.83 -29.74
N LYS A 41 -3.94 9.17 -28.67
CA LYS A 41 -4.27 7.73 -28.64
C LYS A 41 -5.77 7.42 -28.67
N GLY A 42 -6.61 8.44 -28.80
CA GLY A 42 -8.06 8.29 -28.71
C GLY A 42 -8.51 7.77 -27.34
N LEU A 43 -7.83 8.21 -26.27
CA LEU A 43 -8.16 7.88 -24.89
C LEU A 43 -8.81 9.09 -24.20
N ALA A 44 -9.76 8.83 -23.31
CA ALA A 44 -10.38 9.90 -22.53
C ALA A 44 -9.49 10.31 -21.35
N TRP A 45 -9.35 11.60 -21.13
CA TRP A 45 -8.71 12.17 -19.94
C TRP A 45 -9.77 12.87 -19.06
N PRO A 46 -9.70 12.72 -17.74
CA PRO A 46 -8.87 11.77 -16.98
C PRO A 46 -9.37 10.33 -17.12
N ALA A 47 -8.46 9.36 -17.10
CA ALA A 47 -8.86 7.95 -17.02
C ALA A 47 -9.50 7.66 -15.66
N LYS A 48 -10.53 6.80 -15.63
CA LYS A 48 -11.14 6.35 -14.37
C LYS A 48 -10.48 5.10 -13.80
N TYR A 49 -9.86 4.30 -14.65
CA TYR A 49 -9.20 3.06 -14.25
C TYR A 49 -7.81 2.97 -14.86
N MET A 50 -6.88 2.57 -14.03
CA MET A 50 -5.49 2.34 -14.37
C MET A 50 -5.03 0.98 -13.87
N TYR A 51 -4.15 0.35 -14.61
CA TYR A 51 -3.48 -0.88 -14.26
C TYR A 51 -2.02 -0.81 -14.69
N ILE A 52 -1.10 -1.27 -13.83
CA ILE A 52 0.35 -1.26 -14.06
C ILE A 52 0.85 -2.70 -14.19
N ARG A 53 1.73 -2.94 -15.16
CA ARG A 53 2.51 -4.17 -15.27
C ARG A 53 3.98 -3.83 -15.24
N SER A 54 4.73 -4.43 -14.34
CA SER A 54 6.20 -4.36 -14.31
C SER A 54 6.79 -5.71 -14.71
N PHE A 55 7.76 -5.69 -15.60
CA PHE A 55 8.48 -6.87 -16.10
C PHE A 55 9.92 -6.78 -15.64
N LYS A 56 10.25 -7.57 -14.63
CA LYS A 56 11.48 -7.46 -13.87
C LYS A 56 12.71 -7.64 -14.78
N HIS A 57 12.79 -8.80 -15.45
CA HIS A 57 13.93 -9.09 -16.33
C HIS A 57 14.01 -8.17 -17.55
N ASP A 58 12.84 -7.84 -18.13
CA ASP A 58 12.79 -7.03 -19.34
C ASP A 58 12.91 -5.52 -19.05
N SER A 59 13.06 -5.13 -17.79
CA SER A 59 13.26 -3.76 -17.33
C SER A 59 12.22 -2.80 -17.91
N GLN A 60 10.96 -3.21 -17.92
CA GLN A 60 9.85 -2.45 -18.50
C GLN A 60 8.67 -2.34 -17.53
N LEU A 61 8.03 -1.16 -17.55
CA LEU A 61 6.78 -0.90 -16.84
C LEU A 61 5.75 -0.40 -17.83
N GLU A 62 4.60 -1.06 -17.91
CA GLU A 62 3.49 -0.69 -18.79
C GLU A 62 2.34 -0.11 -17.97
N VAL A 63 1.73 0.94 -18.51
CA VAL A 63 0.54 1.59 -17.95
C VAL A 63 -0.63 1.40 -18.90
N TRP A 64 -1.69 0.80 -18.39
CA TRP A 64 -2.93 0.51 -19.08
C TRP A 64 -4.07 1.28 -18.46
N VAL A 65 -4.98 1.82 -19.26
CA VAL A 65 -6.08 2.67 -18.81
C VAL A 65 -7.40 2.28 -19.45
N LYS A 66 -8.52 2.63 -18.81
CA LYS A 66 -9.86 2.58 -19.37
C LYS A 66 -10.78 3.59 -18.68
N GLN A 67 -11.90 3.94 -19.32
CA GLN A 67 -12.84 4.93 -18.83
C GLN A 67 -14.02 4.34 -18.09
N ASP A 68 -14.44 3.13 -18.45
CA ASP A 68 -15.57 2.45 -17.82
C ASP A 68 -15.16 1.06 -17.32
N ALA A 69 -15.84 0.56 -16.29
CA ALA A 69 -15.58 -0.76 -15.72
C ALA A 69 -15.77 -1.89 -16.75
N LYS A 70 -16.71 -1.73 -17.68
CA LYS A 70 -17.03 -2.71 -18.75
C LYS A 70 -16.09 -2.65 -19.95
N GLU A 71 -15.35 -1.54 -20.09
CA GLU A 71 -14.39 -1.39 -21.19
C GLU A 71 -13.17 -2.28 -21.00
N LYS A 72 -12.50 -2.56 -22.14
CA LYS A 72 -11.19 -3.21 -22.16
C LYS A 72 -10.10 -2.20 -21.90
N PHE A 73 -9.08 -2.60 -21.12
CA PHE A 73 -7.89 -1.78 -20.93
C PHE A 73 -7.15 -1.57 -22.26
N LYS A 74 -6.70 -0.34 -22.48
CA LYS A 74 -5.86 0.07 -23.61
C LYS A 74 -4.49 0.48 -23.09
N LEU A 75 -3.42 0.14 -23.82
CA LEU A 75 -2.07 0.53 -23.46
C LEU A 75 -1.91 2.05 -23.65
N PHE A 76 -1.66 2.74 -22.54
CA PHE A 76 -1.31 4.16 -22.60
C PHE A 76 0.16 4.36 -22.92
N LYS A 77 1.06 3.83 -22.07
CA LYS A 77 2.51 4.08 -22.20
C LYS A 77 3.33 2.93 -21.60
N SER A 78 4.54 2.76 -22.14
CA SER A 78 5.57 1.90 -21.56
C SER A 78 6.75 2.76 -21.14
N TYR A 79 7.25 2.52 -19.92
CA TYR A 79 8.42 3.16 -19.36
C TYR A 79 9.56 2.15 -19.22
N LYS A 80 10.79 2.61 -19.36
CA LYS A 80 11.97 1.83 -19.04
C LYS A 80 12.20 1.87 -17.52
N VAL A 81 12.33 0.72 -16.88
CA VAL A 81 12.88 0.60 -15.53
C VAL A 81 14.38 0.76 -15.65
N CYS A 82 14.93 1.79 -15.01
CA CYS A 82 16.30 2.26 -15.33
C CYS A 82 17.40 1.53 -14.56
N ALA A 83 17.06 0.82 -13.48
CA ALA A 83 17.96 -0.07 -12.75
C ALA A 83 17.19 -1.27 -12.21
N LEU A 84 17.90 -2.37 -12.01
CA LEU A 84 17.36 -3.60 -11.43
C LEU A 84 18.30 -4.07 -10.31
N ALA A 85 17.72 -4.38 -9.15
CA ALA A 85 18.40 -5.10 -8.08
C ALA A 85 17.91 -6.54 -8.06
N GLY A 86 18.81 -7.44 -7.68
CA GLY A 86 18.53 -8.88 -7.61
C GLY A 86 18.46 -9.57 -8.97
N SER A 87 17.80 -10.71 -8.98
CA SER A 87 17.62 -11.59 -10.15
C SER A 87 16.14 -11.95 -10.32
N LEU A 88 15.85 -12.98 -11.13
CA LEU A 88 14.53 -13.61 -11.15
C LEU A 88 14.19 -14.21 -9.78
N GLY A 89 12.92 -14.44 -9.53
CA GLY A 89 12.39 -14.92 -8.26
C GLY A 89 11.85 -13.83 -7.36
N PRO A 90 10.88 -14.19 -6.51
CA PRO A 90 10.21 -13.25 -5.63
C PRO A 90 11.12 -12.81 -4.46
N LYS A 91 10.81 -11.64 -3.89
CA LYS A 91 11.42 -11.18 -2.64
C LYS A 91 10.98 -12.06 -1.48
N ARG A 92 11.93 -12.43 -0.58
CA ARG A 92 11.68 -13.35 0.54
C ARG A 92 12.11 -12.84 1.91
N PHE A 93 13.07 -11.94 1.98
CA PHE A 93 13.52 -11.36 3.25
C PHE A 93 14.07 -9.95 3.06
N GLU A 94 14.16 -9.24 4.17
CA GLU A 94 14.79 -7.92 4.21
C GLU A 94 16.26 -8.03 3.82
N GLY A 95 16.73 -7.13 2.93
CA GLY A 95 18.13 -7.13 2.48
C GLY A 95 18.47 -8.16 1.40
N ASP A 96 17.51 -8.88 0.83
CA ASP A 96 17.74 -9.81 -0.28
C ASP A 96 17.94 -9.11 -1.64
N TYR A 97 17.85 -7.80 -1.67
CA TYR A 97 17.97 -6.97 -2.88
C TYR A 97 17.03 -7.37 -4.02
N GLN A 98 15.92 -8.06 -3.72
CA GLN A 98 14.98 -8.53 -4.73
C GLN A 98 13.82 -7.56 -4.92
N VAL A 99 13.46 -7.28 -6.18
CA VAL A 99 12.15 -6.75 -6.52
C VAL A 99 11.12 -7.86 -6.34
N PRO A 100 10.00 -7.64 -5.63
CA PRO A 100 8.99 -8.69 -5.47
C PRO A 100 8.35 -9.09 -6.81
N GLU A 101 7.86 -10.33 -6.88
CA GLU A 101 7.07 -10.84 -8.00
C GLU A 101 5.70 -11.27 -7.49
N GLY A 102 4.63 -10.74 -8.09
CA GLY A 102 3.27 -11.02 -7.62
C GLY A 102 2.25 -9.97 -8.03
N CYS A 103 1.11 -10.03 -7.36
CA CYS A 103 -0.03 -9.18 -7.63
C CYS A 103 -0.27 -8.25 -6.44
N TYR A 104 -0.12 -6.95 -6.69
CA TYR A 104 -0.14 -5.89 -5.71
C TYR A 104 -1.07 -4.76 -6.14
N TYR A 105 -1.13 -3.69 -5.34
CA TYR A 105 -1.74 -2.41 -5.68
C TYR A 105 -0.89 -1.26 -5.14
N LEU A 106 -1.11 -0.05 -5.64
CA LEU A 106 -0.49 1.14 -5.09
C LEU A 106 -1.16 1.48 -3.75
N ASN A 107 -0.38 1.49 -2.67
CA ASN A 107 -0.87 1.73 -1.31
C ASN A 107 -0.50 3.10 -0.75
N GLU A 108 0.52 3.75 -1.33
CA GLU A 108 1.02 5.05 -0.84
C GLU A 108 1.36 5.99 -2.00
N PHE A 109 1.08 7.28 -1.79
CA PHE A 109 1.55 8.38 -2.62
C PHE A 109 2.51 9.21 -1.78
N LYS A 110 3.81 9.15 -2.07
CA LYS A 110 4.88 9.76 -1.28
C LYS A 110 5.44 11.00 -1.98
N PRO A 111 4.88 12.19 -1.70
CA PRO A 111 5.27 13.44 -2.35
C PRO A 111 6.65 13.93 -1.94
N ASN A 112 7.09 13.59 -0.72
CA ASN A 112 8.38 13.99 -0.15
C ASN A 112 9.41 12.86 -0.20
N SER A 113 9.40 12.05 -1.26
CA SER A 113 10.40 11.00 -1.45
C SER A 113 11.81 11.60 -1.61
N GLN A 114 12.82 10.90 -1.08
CA GLN A 114 14.23 11.22 -1.35
C GLN A 114 14.58 11.04 -2.84
N TYR A 115 13.75 10.30 -3.57
CA TYR A 115 13.90 9.96 -4.99
C TYR A 115 12.83 10.65 -5.83
N THR A 116 12.78 11.98 -5.79
CA THR A 116 11.85 12.84 -6.52
C THR A 116 10.40 12.68 -6.04
N LEU A 117 9.70 11.65 -6.49
CA LEU A 117 8.36 11.22 -6.08
C LEU A 117 8.36 9.70 -5.98
N ALA A 118 7.45 9.12 -5.18
CA ALA A 118 7.33 7.67 -5.09
C ALA A 118 5.89 7.21 -4.91
N LEU A 119 5.60 6.02 -5.48
CA LEU A 119 4.34 5.31 -5.35
C LEU A 119 4.62 3.98 -4.65
N GLY A 120 4.04 3.78 -3.48
CA GLY A 120 4.21 2.57 -2.70
C GLY A 120 3.51 1.37 -3.33
N VAL A 121 4.15 0.22 -3.28
CA VAL A 121 3.61 -1.07 -3.69
C VAL A 121 3.21 -1.85 -2.45
N SER A 122 2.03 -2.45 -2.42
CA SER A 122 1.47 -3.16 -1.24
C SER A 122 2.20 -4.49 -0.93
N TYR A 123 3.53 -4.43 -0.90
CA TYR A 123 4.40 -5.51 -0.42
C TYR A 123 4.64 -5.35 1.10
N PRO A 124 4.71 -6.43 1.89
CA PRO A 124 4.33 -7.80 1.57
C PRO A 124 2.80 -8.00 1.56
N ASN A 125 2.28 -8.67 0.52
CA ASN A 125 0.89 -9.08 0.48
C ASN A 125 0.66 -10.40 1.25
N ALA A 126 -0.56 -10.96 1.21
CA ALA A 126 -0.88 -12.19 1.94
C ALA A 126 -0.05 -13.41 1.47
N SER A 127 0.31 -13.48 0.18
CA SER A 127 1.20 -14.53 -0.35
C SER A 127 2.62 -14.38 0.22
N ASP A 128 3.15 -13.18 0.19
CA ASP A 128 4.50 -12.89 0.68
C ASP A 128 4.62 -13.16 2.18
N ARG A 129 3.62 -12.77 2.98
CA ARG A 129 3.60 -13.01 4.44
C ARG A 129 3.67 -14.49 4.80
N VAL A 130 3.10 -15.38 3.97
CA VAL A 130 3.15 -16.82 4.19
C VAL A 130 4.45 -17.44 3.70
N ARG A 131 5.03 -16.89 2.62
CA ARG A 131 6.14 -17.51 1.89
C ARG A 131 7.50 -16.85 2.12
N SER A 132 7.53 -15.69 2.77
CA SER A 132 8.75 -14.97 3.10
C SER A 132 9.16 -15.23 4.55
N ASP A 133 10.31 -14.70 4.93
CA ASP A 133 10.76 -14.72 6.31
C ASP A 133 9.66 -14.17 7.24
N SER A 134 9.30 -14.91 8.28
CA SER A 134 8.19 -14.58 9.14
C SER A 134 8.44 -13.34 10.02
N LEU A 135 9.69 -13.02 10.29
CA LEU A 135 10.09 -11.89 11.14
C LEU A 135 10.51 -10.68 10.28
N ARG A 136 11.20 -10.91 9.16
CA ARG A 136 11.77 -9.87 8.32
C ARG A 136 11.50 -10.11 6.83
N PRO A 137 10.24 -10.08 6.38
CA PRO A 137 9.92 -10.24 4.95
C PRO A 137 10.46 -9.08 4.11
N GLY A 138 10.79 -7.96 4.75
CA GLY A 138 11.07 -6.67 4.12
C GLY A 138 9.80 -5.83 3.95
N SER A 139 9.99 -4.56 3.60
CA SER A 139 8.92 -3.57 3.41
C SER A 139 9.35 -2.52 2.38
N ASP A 140 8.58 -1.45 2.24
CA ASP A 140 8.98 -0.21 1.56
C ASP A 140 9.41 -0.39 0.10
N ILE A 141 8.63 -1.16 -0.65
CA ILE A 141 8.81 -1.28 -2.09
C ILE A 141 8.07 -0.15 -2.79
N TYR A 142 8.80 0.62 -3.60
CA TYR A 142 8.27 1.78 -4.33
C TYR A 142 8.58 1.73 -5.82
N ILE A 143 7.69 2.35 -6.61
CA ILE A 143 8.05 2.90 -7.92
C ILE A 143 8.48 4.33 -7.66
N HIS A 144 9.71 4.73 -8.03
CA HIS A 144 10.26 6.04 -7.67
C HIS A 144 11.18 6.63 -8.74
N GLY A 145 11.53 7.91 -8.61
CA GLY A 145 12.55 8.58 -9.41
C GLY A 145 13.96 8.16 -9.02
N SER A 146 14.95 8.65 -9.74
CA SER A 146 16.38 8.29 -9.64
C SER A 146 16.67 6.83 -10.00
N CYS A 147 17.84 6.58 -10.58
CA CYS A 147 18.23 5.24 -11.07
C CYS A 147 19.03 4.44 -10.04
N VAL A 148 18.58 4.40 -8.79
CA VAL A 148 19.20 3.62 -7.71
C VAL A 148 18.16 2.70 -7.10
N THR A 149 18.55 1.46 -6.79
CA THR A 149 17.61 0.51 -6.16
C THR A 149 18.34 -0.57 -5.38
N VAL A 150 17.68 -1.02 -4.31
CA VAL A 150 18.00 -2.19 -3.51
C VAL A 150 16.81 -3.16 -3.41
N GLY A 151 15.86 -3.06 -4.37
CA GLY A 151 14.63 -3.88 -4.40
C GLY A 151 13.37 -3.12 -4.82
N CYS A 152 13.46 -1.81 -5.03
CA CYS A 152 12.40 -0.97 -5.60
C CYS A 152 12.38 -1.03 -7.15
N ILE A 153 11.41 -0.35 -7.75
CA ILE A 153 11.23 -0.23 -9.21
C ILE A 153 11.56 1.22 -9.62
N PRO A 154 12.83 1.54 -9.95
CA PRO A 154 13.22 2.90 -10.26
C PRO A 154 12.87 3.27 -11.71
N LEU A 155 12.32 4.46 -11.84
CA LEU A 155 12.18 5.18 -13.11
C LEU A 155 13.11 6.40 -13.06
N THR A 156 13.36 7.05 -14.19
CA THR A 156 13.97 8.37 -14.18
C THR A 156 12.97 9.42 -13.70
N ASP A 157 13.44 10.63 -13.37
CA ASP A 157 12.60 11.64 -12.70
C ASP A 157 11.40 12.09 -13.56
N GLU A 158 11.57 12.25 -14.86
CA GLU A 158 10.47 12.65 -15.72
C GLU A 158 9.37 11.58 -15.86
N PRO A 159 9.68 10.29 -16.08
CA PRO A 159 8.72 9.22 -16.03
C PRO A 159 7.95 9.09 -14.70
N ILE A 160 8.61 9.22 -13.56
CA ILE A 160 7.90 9.12 -12.28
C ILE A 160 6.96 10.30 -12.06
N LYS A 161 7.31 11.53 -12.49
CA LYS A 161 6.41 12.67 -12.44
C LYS A 161 5.15 12.44 -13.27
N GLU A 162 5.28 11.92 -14.49
CA GLU A 162 4.13 11.54 -15.32
C GLU A 162 3.26 10.48 -14.66
N LEU A 163 3.89 9.41 -14.18
CA LEU A 163 3.17 8.29 -13.55
C LEU A 163 2.46 8.74 -12.27
N TYR A 164 3.08 9.59 -11.47
CA TYR A 164 2.51 10.13 -10.23
C TYR A 164 1.29 11.01 -10.52
N VAL A 165 1.39 11.93 -11.48
CA VAL A 165 0.28 12.79 -11.92
C VAL A 165 -0.88 11.94 -12.42
N LEU A 166 -0.63 10.97 -13.28
CA LEU A 166 -1.67 10.07 -13.81
C LEU A 166 -2.31 9.25 -12.70
N ALA A 167 -1.51 8.60 -11.84
CA ALA A 167 -2.03 7.78 -10.74
C ALA A 167 -2.83 8.61 -9.73
N SER A 168 -2.36 9.81 -9.38
CA SER A 168 -3.07 10.73 -8.49
C SER A 168 -4.42 11.15 -9.07
N THR A 169 -4.45 11.43 -10.36
CA THR A 169 -5.68 11.81 -11.08
C THR A 169 -6.67 10.65 -11.12
N VAL A 170 -6.21 9.44 -11.44
CA VAL A 170 -7.05 8.23 -11.47
C VAL A 170 -7.60 7.90 -10.07
N LYS A 171 -6.77 8.03 -9.02
CA LYS A 171 -7.23 7.85 -7.64
C LYS A 171 -8.30 8.87 -7.27
N HIS A 172 -8.14 10.11 -7.66
CA HIS A 172 -9.14 11.15 -7.45
C HIS A 172 -10.46 10.87 -8.19
N GLN A 173 -10.43 10.16 -9.34
CA GLN A 173 -11.62 9.71 -10.05
C GLN A 173 -12.32 8.51 -9.39
N GLY A 174 -11.82 8.03 -8.25
CA GLY A 174 -12.46 7.00 -7.42
C GLY A 174 -11.85 5.60 -7.51
N GLN A 175 -10.73 5.40 -8.22
CA GLN A 175 -10.00 4.15 -8.14
C GLN A 175 -9.04 4.15 -6.94
N ASP A 176 -9.52 3.72 -5.79
CA ASP A 176 -8.71 3.67 -4.56
C ASP A 176 -7.53 2.71 -4.65
N PHE A 177 -7.70 1.59 -5.34
CA PHE A 177 -6.68 0.56 -5.54
C PHE A 177 -6.28 0.50 -7.01
N ILE A 178 -5.12 1.05 -7.33
CA ILE A 178 -4.52 0.91 -8.66
C ILE A 178 -3.72 -0.38 -8.68
N PRO A 179 -4.16 -1.42 -9.41
CA PRO A 179 -3.47 -2.69 -9.43
C PRO A 179 -2.10 -2.57 -10.09
N ILE A 180 -1.11 -3.25 -9.51
CA ILE A 180 0.20 -3.47 -10.10
C ILE A 180 0.55 -4.95 -10.03
N HIS A 181 0.83 -5.56 -11.18
CA HIS A 181 1.38 -6.90 -11.24
C HIS A 181 2.86 -6.83 -11.62
N VAL A 182 3.69 -7.46 -10.83
CA VAL A 182 5.13 -7.57 -11.08
C VAL A 182 5.41 -8.99 -11.55
N PHE A 183 5.76 -9.09 -12.82
CA PHE A 183 6.06 -10.34 -13.50
C PHE A 183 7.58 -10.58 -13.54
N PRO A 184 8.04 -11.84 -13.46
CA PRO A 184 9.46 -12.15 -13.66
C PRO A 184 9.95 -11.69 -15.04
N ILE A 185 9.15 -11.91 -16.07
CA ILE A 185 9.47 -11.67 -17.48
C ILE A 185 8.24 -11.23 -18.28
N LYS A 186 8.47 -10.76 -19.50
CA LYS A 186 7.44 -10.72 -20.56
C LYS A 186 7.30 -12.12 -21.17
N PHE A 187 6.24 -12.84 -20.83
CA PHE A 187 6.05 -14.24 -21.23
C PHE A 187 5.84 -14.47 -22.74
N ASN A 188 5.67 -13.44 -23.53
CA ASN A 188 5.62 -13.54 -24.99
C ASN A 188 6.98 -13.36 -25.68
N GLN A 189 8.08 -13.25 -24.93
CA GLN A 189 9.45 -13.13 -25.43
C GLN A 189 10.20 -14.44 -25.19
N LEU A 190 10.66 -15.08 -26.27
CA LEU A 190 11.28 -16.40 -26.21
C LEU A 190 12.55 -16.39 -25.35
N ALA A 191 13.45 -15.42 -25.58
CA ALA A 191 14.70 -15.31 -24.82
C ALA A 191 14.47 -15.14 -23.30
N SER A 192 13.42 -14.36 -22.91
CA SER A 192 13.06 -14.18 -21.50
C SER A 192 12.51 -15.46 -20.90
N LYS A 193 11.71 -16.24 -21.68
CA LYS A 193 11.22 -17.56 -21.25
C LYS A 193 12.34 -18.56 -21.03
N GLU A 194 13.28 -18.66 -21.94
CA GLU A 194 14.45 -19.57 -21.81
C GLU A 194 15.27 -19.24 -20.55
N LYS A 195 15.40 -17.96 -20.25
CA LYS A 195 16.11 -17.52 -19.04
C LYS A 195 15.32 -17.85 -17.76
N LEU A 196 14.01 -17.68 -17.79
CA LEU A 196 13.13 -18.06 -16.67
C LEU A 196 13.19 -19.56 -16.42
N GLU A 197 13.08 -20.40 -17.47
CA GLU A 197 13.13 -21.85 -17.31
C GLU A 197 14.47 -22.30 -16.69
N LYS A 198 15.61 -21.79 -17.17
CA LYS A 198 16.93 -22.07 -16.56
C LYS A 198 16.98 -21.67 -15.07
N TYR A 199 16.34 -20.58 -14.71
CA TYR A 199 16.26 -20.16 -13.31
C TYR A 199 15.37 -21.11 -12.49
N LEU A 200 14.21 -21.51 -13.03
CA LEU A 200 13.26 -22.41 -12.36
C LEU A 200 13.75 -23.85 -12.24
N ASP A 201 14.65 -24.30 -13.10
CA ASP A 201 15.33 -25.59 -12.96
C ASP A 201 16.25 -25.63 -11.72
N GLN A 202 16.84 -24.48 -11.38
CA GLN A 202 17.66 -24.33 -10.19
C GLN A 202 16.87 -23.96 -8.93
N ASN A 203 15.64 -23.45 -9.09
CA ASN A 203 14.76 -22.95 -8.02
C ASN A 203 13.32 -23.46 -8.22
N PRO A 204 13.09 -24.79 -8.12
CA PRO A 204 11.81 -25.41 -8.48
C PRO A 204 10.64 -24.96 -7.58
N GLU A 205 10.89 -24.46 -6.38
CA GLU A 205 9.90 -23.93 -5.45
C GLU A 205 9.16 -22.71 -5.99
N TYR A 206 9.73 -21.97 -6.93
CA TYR A 206 9.10 -20.80 -7.55
C TYR A 206 8.29 -21.13 -8.82
N ARG A 207 8.39 -22.36 -9.33
CA ARG A 207 7.75 -22.77 -10.59
C ARG A 207 6.23 -22.58 -10.57
N GLN A 208 5.56 -22.97 -9.50
CA GLN A 208 4.11 -22.79 -9.36
C GLN A 208 3.69 -21.31 -9.41
N THR A 209 4.43 -20.43 -8.73
CA THR A 209 4.17 -19.00 -8.73
C THR A 209 4.36 -18.42 -10.13
N ALA A 210 5.47 -18.75 -10.80
CA ALA A 210 5.76 -18.30 -12.17
C ALA A 210 4.67 -18.74 -13.16
N GLN A 211 4.24 -20.01 -13.10
CA GLN A 211 3.15 -20.54 -13.94
C GLN A 211 1.82 -19.83 -13.71
N THR A 212 1.51 -19.47 -12.46
CA THR A 212 0.27 -18.72 -12.19
C THR A 212 0.37 -17.29 -12.71
N LEU A 213 1.50 -16.64 -12.54
CA LEU A 213 1.73 -15.30 -13.10
C LEU A 213 1.70 -15.33 -14.65
N GLU A 214 2.21 -16.39 -15.28
CA GLU A 214 2.11 -16.60 -16.72
C GLU A 214 0.64 -16.68 -17.18
N LYS A 215 -0.21 -17.42 -16.46
CA LYS A 215 -1.67 -17.51 -16.75
C LYS A 215 -2.33 -16.13 -16.61
N VAL A 216 -1.99 -15.37 -15.57
CA VAL A 216 -2.48 -14.00 -15.36
C VAL A 216 -2.06 -13.06 -16.50
N TYR A 217 -0.80 -13.18 -16.95
CA TYR A 217 -0.27 -12.41 -18.08
C TYR A 217 -1.05 -12.68 -19.38
N TYR A 218 -1.23 -13.96 -19.74
CA TYR A 218 -1.95 -14.33 -20.97
C TYR A 218 -3.45 -14.01 -20.89
N TYR A 219 -4.08 -14.21 -19.74
CA TYR A 219 -5.47 -13.81 -19.54
C TYR A 219 -5.66 -12.32 -19.84
N PHE A 220 -4.80 -11.47 -19.26
CA PHE A 220 -4.90 -10.04 -19.54
C PHE A 220 -4.62 -9.71 -21.01
N ASN A 221 -3.65 -10.35 -21.63
CA ASN A 221 -3.34 -10.11 -23.04
C ASN A 221 -4.50 -10.49 -23.97
N GLU A 222 -5.26 -11.51 -23.62
CA GLU A 222 -6.44 -11.96 -24.38
C GLU A 222 -7.67 -11.09 -24.07
N LYS A 223 -8.02 -10.98 -22.80
CA LYS A 223 -9.29 -10.36 -22.38
C LYS A 223 -9.21 -8.85 -22.21
N ARG A 224 -8.01 -8.30 -22.02
CA ARG A 224 -7.79 -6.88 -21.68
C ARG A 224 -8.57 -6.43 -20.44
N ASN A 225 -8.79 -7.34 -19.51
CA ASN A 225 -9.38 -7.15 -18.18
C ASN A 225 -8.60 -7.95 -17.15
N LEU A 226 -8.69 -7.53 -15.89
CA LEU A 226 -7.99 -8.20 -14.81
C LEU A 226 -8.72 -9.49 -14.42
N PRO A 227 -8.00 -10.62 -14.23
CA PRO A 227 -8.59 -11.79 -13.61
C PRO A 227 -8.82 -11.56 -12.11
N ILE A 228 -9.68 -12.35 -11.52
CA ILE A 228 -9.79 -12.45 -10.06
C ILE A 228 -8.66 -13.35 -9.57
N ILE A 229 -7.85 -12.81 -8.68
CA ILE A 229 -6.71 -13.53 -8.10
C ILE A 229 -6.99 -13.76 -6.62
N LEU A 230 -6.90 -15.03 -6.22
CA LEU A 230 -7.03 -15.48 -4.84
C LEU A 230 -5.67 -15.91 -4.31
N ILE A 231 -5.51 -15.86 -2.99
CA ILE A 231 -4.33 -16.36 -2.30
C ILE A 231 -4.77 -17.51 -1.38
N GLY A 232 -4.20 -18.68 -1.60
CA GLY A 232 -4.47 -19.88 -0.82
C GLY A 232 -3.81 -19.84 0.55
N LYS A 233 -4.18 -20.78 1.42
CA LYS A 233 -3.61 -20.87 2.79
C LYS A 233 -2.09 -21.06 2.82
N LYS A 234 -1.51 -21.63 1.77
CA LYS A 234 -0.06 -21.82 1.60
C LYS A 234 0.63 -20.65 0.89
N GLY A 235 -0.09 -19.53 0.69
CA GLY A 235 0.42 -18.35 0.00
C GLY A 235 0.50 -18.49 -1.52
N ASP A 236 -0.07 -19.54 -2.11
CA ASP A 236 -0.11 -19.73 -3.56
C ASP A 236 -1.15 -18.80 -4.20
N TYR A 237 -0.79 -18.21 -5.33
CA TYR A 237 -1.72 -17.48 -6.17
C TYR A 237 -2.60 -18.48 -6.94
N MET A 238 -3.89 -18.19 -7.00
CA MET A 238 -4.88 -18.92 -7.79
C MET A 238 -5.67 -17.93 -8.63
N MET A 239 -5.76 -18.19 -9.93
CA MET A 239 -6.63 -17.43 -10.81
C MET A 239 -8.01 -18.07 -10.78
N ALA A 240 -9.00 -17.35 -10.23
CA ALA A 240 -10.39 -17.80 -10.30
C ALA A 240 -10.86 -17.75 -11.75
N GLN A 241 -11.42 -18.84 -12.23
CA GLN A 241 -12.18 -18.85 -13.48
C GLN A 241 -13.37 -17.88 -13.29
N PRO A 242 -13.77 -17.10 -14.30
CA PRO A 242 -15.04 -16.38 -14.23
C PRO A 242 -16.13 -17.43 -14.06
N TYR A 243 -16.55 -17.60 -12.84
CA TYR A 243 -17.57 -18.57 -12.48
C TYR A 243 -18.89 -18.03 -12.98
N SER A 244 -19.51 -18.70 -13.92
CA SER A 244 -20.95 -18.71 -14.06
C SER A 244 -21.54 -19.52 -12.88
N ILE A 245 -21.46 -18.99 -11.66
CA ILE A 245 -22.35 -19.47 -10.61
C ILE A 245 -23.73 -18.93 -10.99
N PRO A 246 -24.75 -19.80 -11.17
CA PRO A 246 -26.11 -19.34 -11.03
C PRO A 246 -26.20 -18.84 -9.57
N ILE A 247 -26.18 -17.53 -9.36
CA ILE A 247 -26.48 -16.95 -8.05
C ILE A 247 -27.96 -17.28 -7.83
N LYS A 248 -28.22 -18.43 -7.24
CA LYS A 248 -29.49 -18.66 -6.59
C LYS A 248 -29.47 -17.76 -5.37
N PRO A 249 -30.27 -16.69 -5.33
CA PRO A 249 -30.27 -15.83 -4.16
C PRO A 249 -30.52 -16.69 -2.93
N PRO A 250 -29.81 -16.50 -1.83
CA PRO A 250 -30.13 -17.19 -0.59
C PRO A 250 -31.59 -16.91 -0.27
N PRO A 251 -32.35 -17.89 0.23
CA PRO A 251 -33.72 -17.68 0.63
C PRO A 251 -33.73 -16.52 1.65
N PRO A 252 -34.71 -15.61 1.59
CA PRO A 252 -34.79 -14.49 2.51
C PRO A 252 -34.73 -15.03 3.94
N PRO A 253 -33.96 -14.39 4.85
CA PRO A 253 -33.88 -14.84 6.23
C PRO A 253 -35.27 -14.78 6.85
N THR A 254 -35.80 -15.92 7.25
CA THR A 254 -37.00 -16.00 8.06
C THR A 254 -36.68 -15.49 9.46
N PHE A 255 -36.99 -14.25 9.74
CA PHE A 255 -36.89 -13.71 11.09
C PHE A 255 -38.03 -14.33 11.94
N LYS A 256 -37.66 -15.21 12.87
CA LYS A 256 -38.54 -15.50 14.00
C LYS A 256 -38.28 -14.41 15.03
N GLU A 257 -39.29 -13.59 15.25
CA GLU A 257 -39.33 -12.62 16.36
C GLU A 257 -39.22 -13.38 17.69
N ASN A 258 -38.09 -13.33 18.32
CA ASN A 258 -37.90 -13.77 19.71
C ASN A 258 -37.96 -12.54 20.62
N THR A 259 -39.12 -12.28 21.18
CA THR A 259 -39.36 -11.29 22.23
C THR A 259 -38.98 -11.85 23.60
N GLU A 260 -37.71 -11.91 23.93
CA GLU A 260 -37.25 -12.06 25.32
C GLU A 260 -36.15 -11.02 25.63
N PRO A 261 -36.22 -10.34 26.79
CA PRO A 261 -35.25 -9.31 27.15
C PRO A 261 -33.91 -9.94 27.53
N ARG A 262 -32.89 -9.77 26.67
CA ARG A 262 -31.54 -10.24 26.93
C ARG A 262 -30.88 -9.41 28.02
N LYS A 263 -30.56 -10.06 29.15
CA LYS A 263 -29.61 -9.57 30.15
C LYS A 263 -28.24 -9.30 29.53
N ARG A 264 -27.73 -8.08 29.73
CA ARG A 264 -26.38 -7.68 29.32
C ARG A 264 -25.35 -8.56 30.02
N ALA A 265 -24.76 -9.49 29.29
CA ALA A 265 -23.49 -10.11 29.65
C ALA A 265 -22.39 -9.40 28.85
N THR A 266 -21.48 -8.75 29.55
CA THR A 266 -20.19 -8.29 29.02
C THR A 266 -19.40 -9.53 28.61
N LYS A 267 -19.54 -9.96 27.36
CA LYS A 267 -18.68 -10.99 26.76
C LYS A 267 -17.64 -10.27 25.93
N THR A 268 -16.38 -10.34 26.35
CA THR A 268 -15.22 -10.07 25.52
C THR A 268 -15.36 -10.92 24.27
N LEU A 269 -15.69 -10.30 23.13
CA LEU A 269 -15.76 -10.98 21.84
C LEU A 269 -14.34 -11.36 21.43
N LYS A 270 -13.94 -12.61 21.68
CA LYS A 270 -12.86 -13.22 20.92
C LYS A 270 -13.32 -13.33 19.48
N ILE A 271 -12.79 -12.50 18.59
CA ILE A 271 -12.94 -12.66 17.15
C ILE A 271 -12.19 -13.95 16.80
N ALA A 272 -12.89 -14.91 16.20
CA ALA A 272 -12.28 -16.16 15.77
C ALA A 272 -11.15 -15.87 14.78
N ASP A 273 -9.97 -16.43 15.04
CA ASP A 273 -8.83 -16.41 14.13
C ASP A 273 -9.27 -16.91 12.76
N GLY A 274 -9.20 -16.07 11.72
CA GLY A 274 -9.24 -16.60 10.36
C GLY A 274 -9.89 -15.80 9.24
N GLU A 275 -10.62 -14.72 9.45
CA GLU A 275 -11.26 -14.00 8.33
C GLU A 275 -10.87 -12.52 8.27
N PHE A 276 -9.62 -12.25 7.91
CA PHE A 276 -9.20 -10.92 7.53
C PHE A 276 -9.15 -10.81 6.00
N PHE A 277 -9.89 -9.83 5.46
CA PHE A 277 -9.93 -9.61 4.02
C PHE A 277 -8.75 -8.73 3.59
N SER A 278 -7.89 -9.25 2.72
CA SER A 278 -6.79 -8.49 2.10
C SER A 278 -7.23 -7.65 0.91
N SER A 279 -8.45 -7.85 0.41
CA SER A 279 -9.04 -7.06 -0.66
C SER A 279 -10.45 -6.60 -0.30
N VAL A 280 -10.62 -5.31 -0.15
CA VAL A 280 -11.90 -4.66 0.17
C VAL A 280 -12.24 -3.66 -0.93
N TYR A 281 -13.53 -3.42 -1.14
CA TYR A 281 -14.01 -2.43 -2.09
C TYR A 281 -13.69 -1.01 -1.62
N LYS A 282 -13.82 -0.76 -0.31
CA LYS A 282 -13.47 0.51 0.31
C LYS A 282 -12.67 0.26 1.59
N GLN A 283 -11.54 0.95 1.72
CA GLN A 283 -10.70 0.84 2.92
C GLN A 283 -11.31 1.56 4.12
N PRO A 284 -10.91 1.18 5.35
CA PRO A 284 -11.28 1.93 6.54
C PRO A 284 -10.72 3.35 6.47
N VAL A 285 -11.48 4.31 6.94
CA VAL A 285 -11.07 5.72 6.95
C VAL A 285 -11.11 6.26 8.37
N PHE A 286 -9.97 6.80 8.82
CA PHE A 286 -9.88 7.52 10.09
C PHE A 286 -10.76 8.79 10.06
N PRO A 287 -11.44 9.16 11.16
CA PRO A 287 -12.16 10.43 11.24
C PRO A 287 -11.24 11.62 10.95
N GLY A 288 -11.63 12.44 9.97
CA GLY A 288 -10.77 13.51 9.47
C GLY A 288 -9.77 13.08 8.39
N GLY A 289 -9.80 11.80 7.97
CA GLY A 289 -9.00 11.29 6.86
C GLY A 289 -7.52 11.05 7.19
N LEU A 290 -6.72 10.88 6.13
CA LEU A 290 -5.31 10.53 6.26
C LEU A 290 -4.49 11.58 7.01
N SER A 291 -4.75 12.86 6.80
CA SER A 291 -4.02 13.95 7.49
C SER A 291 -4.26 13.94 9.00
N ALA A 292 -5.49 13.65 9.44
CA ALA A 292 -5.80 13.55 10.87
C ALA A 292 -5.16 12.29 11.48
N PHE A 293 -5.13 11.19 10.73
CA PHE A 293 -4.43 9.99 11.16
C PHE A 293 -2.90 10.22 11.25
N GLN A 294 -2.31 10.90 10.27
CA GLN A 294 -0.89 11.25 10.33
C GLN A 294 -0.57 12.15 11.53
N ALA A 295 -1.40 13.16 11.80
CA ALA A 295 -1.23 14.01 12.98
C ALA A 295 -1.32 13.20 14.30
N PHE A 296 -2.19 12.20 14.36
CA PHE A 296 -2.26 11.28 15.50
C PHE A 296 -0.96 10.47 15.65
N ILE A 297 -0.43 9.92 14.55
CA ILE A 297 0.83 9.17 14.54
C ILE A 297 2.02 10.05 14.94
N ASP A 298 2.09 11.27 14.41
CA ASP A 298 3.17 12.23 14.75
C ASP A 298 3.11 12.64 16.23
N GLY A 299 1.91 12.86 16.77
CA GLY A 299 1.70 13.11 18.20
C GLY A 299 2.17 11.94 19.06
N LEU A 300 1.78 10.73 18.70
CA LEU A 300 2.22 9.52 19.40
C LEU A 300 3.74 9.31 19.30
N ALA A 301 4.35 9.58 18.15
CA ALA A 301 5.80 9.51 17.97
C ALA A 301 6.54 10.49 18.90
N ASN A 302 6.01 11.69 19.09
CA ASN A 302 6.55 12.66 20.04
C ASN A 302 6.44 12.19 21.50
N ASP A 303 5.31 11.57 21.88
CA ASP A 303 5.14 11.00 23.21
C ASP A 303 6.12 9.84 23.45
N LEU A 304 6.30 8.97 22.44
CA LEU A 304 7.22 7.83 22.49
C LEU A 304 8.70 8.22 22.58
N ALA A 305 9.05 9.43 22.14
CA ALA A 305 10.43 9.93 22.19
C ALA A 305 10.99 10.02 23.62
N GLU A 306 10.14 10.07 24.65
CA GLU A 306 10.56 10.02 26.06
C GLU A 306 11.14 8.67 26.49
N PHE A 307 10.71 7.61 25.83
CA PHE A 307 11.08 6.23 26.12
C PHE A 307 12.16 5.69 25.19
N MET A 308 12.77 6.55 24.37
CA MET A 308 13.84 6.15 23.45
C MET A 308 15.07 5.65 24.19
N PRO A 309 15.65 4.50 23.79
CA PRO A 309 16.93 4.04 24.29
C PRO A 309 18.05 5.06 24.00
N ASP A 310 18.95 5.27 24.94
CA ASP A 310 20.02 6.26 24.83
C ASP A 310 21.00 6.03 23.69
N ASP A 311 21.11 4.77 23.23
CA ASP A 311 21.98 4.31 22.15
C ASP A 311 21.37 4.47 20.76
N LYS A 312 20.10 4.92 20.66
CA LYS A 312 19.40 5.05 19.37
C LYS A 312 18.98 6.50 19.09
N THR A 313 19.26 6.94 17.89
CA THR A 313 18.82 8.25 17.37
C THR A 313 17.46 8.18 16.68
N ARG A 314 17.09 7.00 16.20
CA ARG A 314 15.82 6.74 15.49
C ARG A 314 15.36 5.30 15.72
N LEU A 315 14.05 5.12 15.87
CA LEU A 315 13.40 3.83 16.02
C LEU A 315 12.19 3.74 15.07
N PHE A 316 12.02 2.58 14.43
CA PHE A 316 10.84 2.26 13.64
C PHE A 316 10.06 1.17 14.37
N ILE A 317 8.82 1.48 14.76
CA ILE A 317 7.95 0.58 15.49
C ILE A 317 6.78 0.21 14.59
N GLN A 318 6.59 -1.08 14.33
CA GLN A 318 5.46 -1.57 13.56
C GLN A 318 4.32 -1.94 14.51
N VAL A 319 3.12 -1.48 14.17
CA VAL A 319 1.88 -1.72 14.90
C VAL A 319 0.88 -2.37 13.98
N ASP A 320 0.50 -3.59 14.27
CA ASP A 320 -0.59 -4.30 13.65
C ASP A 320 -1.88 -4.06 14.44
N PHE A 321 -2.98 -3.73 13.77
CA PHE A 321 -4.27 -3.54 14.41
C PHE A 321 -5.41 -3.87 13.44
N VAL A 322 -6.59 -4.11 13.97
CA VAL A 322 -7.78 -4.43 13.18
C VAL A 322 -8.84 -3.36 13.38
N ILE A 323 -9.41 -2.88 12.28
CA ILE A 323 -10.65 -2.11 12.32
C ILE A 323 -11.80 -3.10 12.16
N ASP A 324 -12.65 -3.21 13.17
CA ASP A 324 -13.81 -4.10 13.15
C ASP A 324 -14.96 -3.57 12.26
N LYS A 325 -16.03 -4.35 12.13
CA LYS A 325 -17.23 -3.94 11.37
C LYS A 325 -17.92 -2.69 11.89
N GLY A 326 -17.69 -2.37 13.16
CA GLY A 326 -18.25 -1.18 13.83
C GLY A 326 -17.32 0.04 13.75
N GLY A 327 -16.14 -0.10 13.14
CA GLY A 327 -15.14 0.96 13.06
C GLY A 327 -14.25 1.07 14.30
N ASN A 328 -14.31 0.14 15.24
CA ASN A 328 -13.43 0.19 16.41
C ASN A 328 -12.08 -0.44 16.11
N VAL A 329 -11.02 0.11 16.74
CA VAL A 329 -9.69 -0.50 16.73
C VAL A 329 -9.68 -1.66 17.73
N VAL A 330 -9.26 -2.82 17.29
CA VAL A 330 -9.17 -4.03 18.10
C VAL A 330 -7.90 -4.83 17.73
N ASN A 331 -7.47 -5.73 18.60
CA ASN A 331 -6.31 -6.61 18.37
C ASN A 331 -5.03 -5.85 18.00
N THR A 332 -4.73 -4.79 18.74
CA THR A 332 -3.48 -4.04 18.57
C THR A 332 -2.31 -4.86 19.07
N THR A 333 -1.31 -5.05 18.22
CA THR A 333 -0.05 -5.73 18.57
C THR A 333 1.14 -4.93 18.09
N VAL A 334 2.18 -4.83 18.90
CA VAL A 334 3.39 -4.06 18.61
C VAL A 334 4.54 -5.01 18.33
N ALA A 335 5.26 -4.80 17.23
CA ALA A 335 6.43 -5.61 16.91
C ALA A 335 7.58 -5.32 17.89
N SER A 336 8.43 -6.30 18.12
CA SER A 336 9.40 -6.47 19.20
C SER A 336 10.52 -5.44 19.32
N ASN A 337 10.49 -4.31 18.61
CA ASN A 337 11.54 -3.28 18.66
C ASN A 337 11.31 -2.19 19.72
N ALA A 338 10.12 -2.16 20.32
CA ALA A 338 9.76 -1.22 21.37
C ALA A 338 9.96 -1.85 22.76
N ASN A 339 10.30 -1.03 23.76
CA ASN A 339 10.32 -1.47 25.14
C ASN A 339 8.88 -1.60 25.70
N ASN A 340 8.74 -2.07 26.93
CA ASN A 340 7.43 -2.32 27.53
C ASN A 340 6.60 -1.03 27.71
N GLU A 341 7.24 0.09 28.05
CA GLU A 341 6.57 1.37 28.23
C GLU A 341 6.01 1.87 26.89
N MET A 342 6.82 1.82 25.83
CA MET A 342 6.38 2.15 24.48
C MET A 342 5.23 1.25 24.01
N ASN A 343 5.34 -0.06 24.25
CA ASN A 343 4.31 -1.02 23.86
C ASN A 343 2.96 -0.70 24.52
N ASN A 344 2.98 -0.45 25.84
CA ASN A 344 1.76 -0.14 26.58
C ASN A 344 1.12 1.17 26.09
N LEU A 345 1.93 2.21 25.90
CA LEU A 345 1.43 3.51 25.40
C LEU A 345 0.84 3.39 24.00
N ILE A 346 1.49 2.64 23.12
CA ILE A 346 0.98 2.43 21.74
C ILE A 346 -0.36 1.70 21.77
N ILE A 347 -0.47 0.60 22.54
CA ILE A 347 -1.71 -0.17 22.62
C ILE A 347 -2.85 0.71 23.18
N GLU A 348 -2.61 1.42 24.28
CA GLU A 348 -3.58 2.33 24.88
C GLU A 348 -4.07 3.39 23.90
N ARG A 349 -3.15 4.06 23.19
CA ARG A 349 -3.49 5.12 22.24
C ARG A 349 -4.24 4.60 21.01
N PHE A 350 -3.87 3.41 20.52
CA PHE A 350 -4.56 2.80 19.38
C PHE A 350 -5.97 2.34 19.75
N GLU A 351 -6.16 1.73 20.91
CA GLU A 351 -7.48 1.29 21.39
C GLU A 351 -8.39 2.48 21.76
N ALA A 352 -7.81 3.61 22.13
CA ALA A 352 -8.53 4.86 22.39
C ALA A 352 -8.86 5.69 21.13
N MET A 353 -8.48 5.23 19.93
CA MET A 353 -8.81 5.95 18.69
C MET A 353 -10.32 6.14 18.53
N PRO A 354 -10.74 7.26 17.92
CA PRO A 354 -12.14 7.44 17.53
C PRO A 354 -12.57 6.40 16.50
N LYS A 355 -13.86 6.16 16.38
CA LYS A 355 -14.41 5.19 15.43
C LYS A 355 -14.05 5.55 14.00
N TRP A 356 -13.47 4.61 13.29
CA TRP A 356 -13.20 4.69 11.86
C TRP A 356 -14.46 4.40 11.03
N SER A 357 -14.51 4.88 9.80
CA SER A 357 -15.40 4.29 8.81
C SER A 357 -14.85 2.91 8.46
N PRO A 358 -15.62 1.81 8.63
CA PRO A 358 -15.08 0.45 8.42
C PRO A 358 -14.81 0.15 6.96
N ALA A 359 -14.01 -0.87 6.70
CA ALA A 359 -13.83 -1.40 5.35
C ALA A 359 -15.16 -1.97 4.80
N LEU A 360 -15.38 -1.82 3.49
CA LEU A 360 -16.59 -2.33 2.82
C LEU A 360 -16.24 -3.38 1.75
N ARG A 361 -17.12 -4.41 1.61
CA ARG A 361 -17.05 -5.43 0.56
C ARG A 361 -18.44 -5.88 0.12
N PRO A 362 -18.84 -5.69 -1.14
CA PRO A 362 -19.11 -4.48 -1.85
C PRO A 362 -19.94 -3.49 -1.07
N ASP A 363 -20.83 -3.74 -0.20
CA ASP A 363 -21.57 -2.78 0.62
C ASP A 363 -21.74 -3.24 2.09
N LEU A 364 -21.06 -4.35 2.45
CA LEU A 364 -21.08 -4.89 3.79
C LEU A 364 -19.83 -4.49 4.57
N PRO A 365 -19.94 -3.93 5.77
CA PRO A 365 -18.80 -3.70 6.64
C PRO A 365 -18.08 -5.00 6.97
N VAL A 366 -16.77 -5.01 6.74
CA VAL A 366 -15.90 -6.16 7.04
C VAL A 366 -14.73 -5.74 7.93
N PRO A 367 -14.22 -6.63 8.79
CA PRO A 367 -13.02 -6.32 9.56
C PRO A 367 -11.81 -6.31 8.64
N MET A 368 -10.91 -5.36 8.87
CA MET A 368 -9.66 -5.23 8.11
C MET A 368 -8.47 -5.07 9.03
N LYS A 369 -7.43 -5.89 8.80
CA LYS A 369 -6.14 -5.74 9.49
C LYS A 369 -5.32 -4.66 8.78
N LEU A 370 -4.78 -3.74 9.55
CA LEU A 370 -3.91 -2.67 9.10
C LEU A 370 -2.53 -2.81 9.77
N LEU A 371 -1.51 -2.30 9.07
CA LEU A 371 -0.16 -2.17 9.58
C LEU A 371 0.24 -0.70 9.52
N GLN A 372 0.72 -0.16 10.64
CA GLN A 372 1.24 1.19 10.73
C GLN A 372 2.68 1.16 11.25
N THR A 373 3.57 1.88 10.60
CA THR A 373 4.92 2.13 11.12
C THR A 373 4.97 3.50 11.78
N ILE A 374 5.42 3.55 13.02
CA ILE A 374 5.69 4.78 13.76
C ILE A 374 7.19 5.01 13.74
N MET A 375 7.61 6.17 13.24
CA MET A 375 9.00 6.60 13.28
C MET A 375 9.19 7.52 14.48
N VAL A 376 10.03 7.11 15.41
CA VAL A 376 10.36 7.86 16.62
C VAL A 376 11.79 8.36 16.53
N ASP A 377 11.98 9.67 16.60
CA ASP A 377 13.31 10.31 16.66
C ASP A 377 13.63 10.67 18.11
N ALA A 378 14.88 10.45 18.53
CA ALA A 378 15.34 10.87 19.83
C ALA A 378 15.27 12.40 19.98
N ARG A 379 14.82 12.88 21.12
CA ARG A 379 14.86 14.32 21.41
C ARG A 379 16.31 14.80 21.42
N PRO A 380 16.62 16.01 20.89
CA PRO A 380 17.95 16.57 21.02
C PRO A 380 18.30 16.68 22.52
N LYS A 381 19.41 16.08 22.94
CA LYS A 381 19.89 16.27 24.30
C LYS A 381 20.13 17.77 24.52
N ALA A 382 19.52 18.35 25.54
CA ALA A 382 19.78 19.75 25.93
C ALA A 382 21.29 19.94 26.08
N ALA A 383 21.82 20.99 25.44
CA ALA A 383 23.23 21.33 25.60
C ALA A 383 23.59 21.37 27.08
N PRO A 384 24.72 20.82 27.52
CA PRO A 384 25.14 20.90 28.90
C PRO A 384 25.18 22.39 29.30
N LYS A 385 24.57 22.72 30.44
CA LYS A 385 24.67 24.08 31.01
C LYS A 385 26.16 24.43 31.10
N PRO A 386 26.56 25.63 30.65
CA PRO A 386 27.93 26.06 30.84
C PRO A 386 28.23 26.02 32.35
N PRO A 387 29.46 25.67 32.75
CA PRO A 387 29.87 25.67 34.16
C PRO A 387 29.64 27.06 34.75
N PRO A 388 29.27 27.15 36.04
CA PRO A 388 29.12 28.44 36.70
C PRO A 388 30.44 29.23 36.56
N THR A 389 30.34 30.41 36.01
CA THR A 389 31.46 31.35 36.00
C THR A 389 31.73 31.75 37.45
N ASP A 390 32.83 31.21 37.99
CA ASP A 390 33.37 31.73 39.27
C ASP A 390 33.71 33.20 39.05
N GLU A 391 32.92 34.08 39.65
CA GLU A 391 33.26 35.46 39.86
C GLU A 391 34.46 35.48 40.81
N TYR A 392 35.67 35.64 40.27
CA TYR A 392 36.79 36.12 41.07
C TYR A 392 36.63 37.63 41.22
N GLU A 393 36.11 38.05 42.37
CA GLU A 393 36.34 39.40 42.89
C GLU A 393 37.85 39.65 43.08
N GLN A 394 38.36 40.72 42.47
CA GLN A 394 39.46 41.54 43.01
C GLN A 394 39.09 43.01 42.91
#